data_16b45b22e342a07bf5cffa08d634813d
#
_entry.id   16b45b22e342a07bf5cffa08d634813d
#
_cell.length_a   1.000
_cell.length_b   1.000
_cell.length_c   1.000
_cell.angle_alpha   90.00
_cell.angle_beta   90.00
_cell.angle_gamma   90.00
#
_symmetry.space_group_name_H-M   'P 1'
#
loop_
_entity.id
_entity.type
_entity.pdbx_description
1 polymer ?
#
loop_
_entity_poly.entity_id
_entity_poly.type
_entity_poly.pdbx_seq_one_letter_code
_entity_poly.pdbx_strand_id
1 'polypeptide(L)'
;MFVSFTDWEFDGNVDNAVKAAKGFWPAMKKHGATNMRMTVTGDKTLRTMTLWSSEEKLKANIDEVRAAAASAAGMTTTGGSMGALAIELD
;
A
#
# COMPACT_ATOMS: atom_id res chain seq x y z
N MET A 1 15.65 -5.18 -1.63
CA MET A 1 14.35 -4.47 -1.58
C MET A 1 13.71 -4.60 -0.21
N PHE A 2 12.85 -3.68 0.11
CA PHE A 2 12.13 -3.63 1.38
C PHE A 2 10.63 -3.63 1.12
N VAL A 3 9.84 -4.27 2.00
CA VAL A 3 8.40 -4.48 1.79
C VAL A 3 7.61 -3.84 2.90
N SER A 4 6.53 -3.14 2.55
CA SER A 4 5.53 -2.70 3.52
C SER A 4 4.21 -3.42 3.30
N PHE A 5 3.55 -3.77 4.40
CA PHE A 5 2.19 -4.30 4.42
C PHE A 5 1.32 -3.34 5.20
N THR A 6 0.16 -3.02 4.66
CA THR A 6 -0.83 -2.19 5.35
C THR A 6 -2.18 -2.87 5.30
N ASP A 7 -2.81 -3.00 6.45
CA ASP A 7 -4.18 -3.49 6.56
C ASP A 7 -5.14 -2.32 6.67
N TRP A 8 -6.26 -2.40 5.94
CA TRP A 8 -7.21 -1.31 5.81
C TRP A 8 -8.64 -1.79 6.04
N GLU A 9 -9.46 -0.91 6.60
CA GLU A 9 -10.90 -0.98 6.51
C GLU A 9 -11.38 0.00 5.43
N PHE A 10 -12.40 -0.40 4.67
CA PHE A 10 -12.99 0.42 3.62
C PHE A 10 -14.51 0.14 3.51
N ASP A 11 -15.19 0.84 2.61
CA ASP A 11 -16.65 0.73 2.46
C ASP A 11 -17.14 -0.52 1.74
N GLY A 12 -16.23 -1.35 1.25
CA GLY A 12 -16.54 -2.55 0.48
C GLY A 12 -16.61 -2.32 -1.02
N ASN A 13 -16.48 -1.09 -1.49
CA ASN A 13 -16.47 -0.77 -2.93
C ASN A 13 -15.08 -1.00 -3.51
N VAL A 14 -14.84 -2.22 -4.00
CA VAL A 14 -13.55 -2.64 -4.55
C VAL A 14 -13.15 -1.82 -5.77
N ASP A 15 -14.08 -1.53 -6.67
CA ASP A 15 -13.80 -0.77 -7.89
C ASP A 15 -13.30 0.63 -7.56
N ASN A 16 -13.89 1.28 -6.56
CA ASN A 16 -13.46 2.59 -6.11
C ASN A 16 -12.06 2.54 -5.47
N ALA A 17 -11.79 1.54 -4.65
CA ALA A 17 -10.47 1.34 -4.04
C ALA A 17 -9.39 1.10 -5.09
N VAL A 18 -9.67 0.29 -6.11
CA VAL A 18 -8.76 0.03 -7.23
C VAL A 18 -8.49 1.30 -8.02
N LYS A 19 -9.52 2.08 -8.32
CA LYS A 19 -9.39 3.35 -9.04
C LYS A 19 -8.51 4.34 -8.27
N ALA A 20 -8.71 4.46 -6.96
CA ALA A 20 -7.90 5.32 -6.10
C ALA A 20 -6.44 4.87 -6.09
N ALA A 21 -6.18 3.56 -5.97
CA ALA A 21 -4.83 3.01 -6.01
C ALA A 21 -4.11 3.29 -7.33
N LYS A 22 -4.80 3.10 -8.45
CA LYS A 22 -4.24 3.39 -9.78
C LYS A 22 -3.90 4.86 -9.95
N GLY A 23 -4.75 5.75 -9.45
CA GLY A 23 -4.51 7.20 -9.51
C GLY A 23 -3.32 7.64 -8.66
N PHE A 24 -3.08 6.95 -7.58
CA PHE A 24 -2.00 7.26 -6.63
C PHE A 24 -0.66 6.62 -6.99
N TRP A 25 -0.67 5.59 -7.80
CA TRP A 25 0.53 4.81 -8.14
C TRP A 25 1.69 5.63 -8.74
N PRO A 26 1.47 6.59 -9.67
CA PRO A 26 2.58 7.41 -10.19
C PRO A 26 3.33 8.16 -9.09
N ALA A 27 2.64 8.68 -8.09
CA ALA A 27 3.26 9.37 -6.95
C ALA A 27 4.09 8.39 -6.09
N MET A 28 3.58 7.19 -5.85
CA MET A 28 4.30 6.15 -5.11
C MET A 28 5.59 5.75 -5.83
N LYS A 29 5.55 5.61 -7.14
CA LYS A 29 6.74 5.29 -7.95
C LYS A 29 7.81 6.36 -7.81
N LYS A 30 7.44 7.63 -7.78
CA LYS A 30 8.38 8.74 -7.56
C LYS A 30 9.07 8.64 -6.20
N HIS A 31 8.40 8.11 -5.20
CA HIS A 31 8.94 7.96 -3.85
C HIS A 31 9.72 6.66 -3.65
N GLY A 32 9.90 5.87 -4.69
CA GLY A 32 10.73 4.67 -4.66
C GLY A 32 10.00 3.34 -4.56
N ALA A 33 8.67 3.36 -4.68
CA ALA A 33 7.90 2.12 -4.81
C ALA A 33 8.13 1.50 -6.19
N THR A 34 8.31 0.20 -6.25
CA THR A 34 8.59 -0.54 -7.49
C THR A 34 7.49 -1.49 -7.88
N ASN A 35 6.67 -1.93 -6.94
CA ASN A 35 5.61 -2.89 -7.16
C ASN A 35 4.61 -2.80 -6.03
N MET A 36 3.34 -3.03 -6.33
CA MET A 36 2.27 -3.05 -5.31
C MET A 36 1.23 -4.11 -5.66
N ARG A 37 0.72 -4.77 -4.64
CA ARG A 37 -0.41 -5.70 -4.73
C ARG A 37 -1.47 -5.28 -3.72
N MET A 38 -2.74 -5.31 -4.15
CA MET A 38 -3.88 -5.09 -3.27
C MET A 38 -4.71 -6.37 -3.23
N THR A 39 -5.01 -6.84 -2.04
CA THR A 39 -5.78 -8.07 -1.83
C THR A 39 -6.99 -7.78 -0.96
N VAL A 40 -8.16 -8.16 -1.42
CA VAL A 40 -9.41 -8.06 -0.64
C VAL A 40 -9.44 -9.23 0.35
N THR A 41 -9.44 -8.91 1.64
CA THR A 41 -9.36 -9.90 2.72
C THR A 41 -10.70 -10.17 3.41
N GLY A 42 -11.71 -9.35 3.13
CA GLY A 42 -13.06 -9.48 3.68
C GLY A 42 -14.01 -8.49 3.03
N ASP A 43 -15.27 -8.45 3.49
CA ASP A 43 -16.29 -7.58 2.90
C ASP A 43 -15.92 -6.09 2.95
N LYS A 44 -15.23 -5.69 4.01
CA LYS A 44 -14.82 -4.30 4.26
C LYS A 44 -13.37 -4.19 4.68
N THR A 45 -12.55 -5.18 4.30
CA THR A 45 -11.12 -5.19 4.62
C THR A 45 -10.29 -5.50 3.38
N LEU A 46 -9.12 -4.89 3.30
CA LEU A 46 -8.14 -5.19 2.27
C LEU A 46 -6.73 -5.02 2.82
N ARG A 47 -5.77 -5.58 2.12
CA ARG A 47 -4.34 -5.45 2.44
C ARG A 47 -3.59 -4.98 1.22
N THR A 48 -2.69 -4.03 1.41
CA THR A 48 -1.74 -3.63 0.38
C THR A 48 -0.34 -4.10 0.75
N MET A 49 0.38 -4.60 -0.26
CA MET A 49 1.80 -4.95 -0.16
C MET A 49 2.54 -4.09 -1.17
N THR A 50 3.55 -3.38 -0.73
CA THR A 50 4.36 -2.53 -1.60
C THR A 50 5.82 -2.87 -1.46
N LEU A 51 6.49 -3.05 -2.59
CA LEU A 51 7.93 -3.22 -2.67
C LEU A 51 8.58 -1.86 -2.88
N TRP A 52 9.63 -1.61 -2.09
CA TRP A 52 10.38 -0.34 -2.13
C TRP A 52 11.84 -0.63 -2.49
N SER A 53 12.45 0.30 -3.21
CA SER A 53 13.85 0.16 -3.63
C SER A 53 14.83 0.12 -2.46
N SER A 54 14.47 0.71 -1.30
CA SER A 54 15.27 0.67 -0.09
C SER A 54 14.41 0.87 1.16
N GLU A 55 14.92 0.43 2.32
CA GLU A 55 14.32 0.68 3.63
C GLU A 55 14.20 2.16 3.91
N GLU A 56 15.22 2.94 3.55
CA GLU A 56 15.26 4.38 3.75
C GLU A 56 14.10 5.08 3.04
N LYS A 57 13.84 4.73 1.78
CA LYS A 57 12.74 5.31 1.00
C LYS A 57 11.38 4.92 1.57
N LEU A 58 11.23 3.67 2.03
CA LEU A 58 10.01 3.23 2.67
C LEU A 58 9.74 4.05 3.93
N LYS A 59 10.71 4.11 4.85
CA LYS A 59 10.55 4.82 6.12
C LYS A 59 10.32 6.32 5.96
N ALA A 60 10.94 6.92 4.95
CA ALA A 60 10.76 8.34 4.66
C ALA A 60 9.36 8.69 4.15
N ASN A 61 8.65 7.74 3.52
CA ASN A 61 7.42 8.03 2.79
C ASN A 61 6.16 7.32 3.28
N ILE A 62 6.30 6.24 4.09
CA ILE A 62 5.16 5.36 4.41
C ILE A 62 4.01 6.08 5.12
N ASP A 63 4.28 6.97 6.06
CA ASP A 63 3.22 7.67 6.79
C ASP A 63 2.44 8.61 5.88
N GLU A 64 3.13 9.34 5.02
CA GLU A 64 2.52 10.24 4.05
C GLU A 64 1.70 9.46 3.01
N VAL A 65 2.24 8.34 2.52
CA VAL A 65 1.55 7.47 1.57
C VAL A 65 0.26 6.91 2.18
N ARG A 66 0.33 6.43 3.42
CA ARG A 66 -0.85 5.91 4.12
C ARG A 66 -1.91 6.98 4.35
N ALA A 67 -1.49 8.18 4.76
CA ALA A 67 -2.41 9.30 4.97
C ALA A 67 -3.09 9.74 3.67
N ALA A 68 -2.34 9.83 2.58
CA ALA A 68 -2.86 10.20 1.26
C ALA A 68 -3.82 9.14 0.71
N ALA A 69 -3.49 7.86 0.85
CA ALA A 69 -4.36 6.76 0.43
C ALA A 69 -5.66 6.72 1.23
N ALA A 70 -5.57 6.91 2.54
CA ALA A 70 -6.74 6.98 3.42
C ALA A 70 -7.69 8.10 3.00
N SER A 71 -7.14 9.29 2.74
CA SER A 71 -7.92 10.45 2.30
C SER A 71 -8.56 10.23 0.93
N ALA A 72 -7.79 9.72 -0.04
CA ALA A 72 -8.25 9.54 -1.42
C ALA A 72 -9.33 8.46 -1.55
N ALA A 73 -9.24 7.38 -0.78
CA ALA A 73 -10.13 6.23 -0.87
C ALA A 73 -11.13 6.12 0.29
N GLY A 74 -11.07 7.02 1.26
CA GLY A 74 -11.92 6.92 2.46
C GLY A 74 -11.63 5.69 3.30
N MET A 75 -10.37 5.24 3.32
CA MET A 75 -9.97 4.04 4.03
C MET A 75 -9.31 4.37 5.38
N THR A 76 -9.39 3.42 6.30
CA THR A 76 -8.76 3.53 7.62
C THR A 76 -7.70 2.45 7.78
N THR A 77 -6.49 2.84 8.17
CA THR A 77 -5.40 1.91 8.47
C THR A 77 -5.70 1.20 9.79
N THR A 78 -5.71 -0.13 9.78
CA THR A 78 -5.97 -0.96 10.97
C THR A 78 -4.75 -1.71 11.45
N GLY A 79 -3.72 -1.83 10.62
CA GLY A 79 -2.48 -2.50 10.98
C GLY A 79 -1.41 -2.29 9.92
N GLY A 80 -0.19 -2.66 10.25
CA GLY A 80 0.91 -2.57 9.31
C GLY A 80 2.15 -3.28 9.81
N SER A 81 2.98 -3.70 8.87
CA SER A 81 4.29 -4.28 9.14
C SER A 81 5.22 -3.99 7.98
N MET A 82 6.51 -4.16 8.20
CA MET A 82 7.52 -3.97 7.15
C MET A 82 8.74 -4.84 7.41
N GLY A 83 9.46 -5.15 6.37
CA GLY A 83 10.66 -5.96 6.48
C GLY A 83 11.42 -6.08 5.17
N ALA A 84 12.61 -6.66 5.25
CA ALA A 84 13.43 -6.92 4.08
C ALA A 84 12.84 -8.07 3.26
N LEU A 85 12.84 -7.93 1.94
CA LEU A 85 12.44 -9.01 1.04
C LEU A 85 13.52 -10.09 1.09
N ALA A 86 13.14 -11.28 1.56
CA ALA A 86 14.09 -12.40 1.71
C ALA A 86 14.25 -13.19 0.42
N ILE A 87 13.15 -13.40 -0.31
CA ILE A 87 13.16 -14.20 -1.54
C ILE A 87 11.97 -13.82 -2.42
N GLU A 88 12.19 -13.87 -3.72
CA GLU A 88 11.12 -13.69 -4.71
C GLU A 88 11.19 -14.87 -5.69
N LEU A 89 10.08 -15.61 -5.80
CA LEU A 89 9.94 -16.75 -6.69
C LEU A 89 8.76 -16.52 -7.63
N ASP A 90 8.98 -16.78 -8.91
CA ASP A 90 7.96 -16.65 -9.97
C ASP A 90 7.47 -18.01 -10.45
#